data_5d445a6bcc6cd8cc3d7c5cd9231104a1
#
_entry.id   5d445a6bcc6cd8cc3d7c5cd9231104a1
#
_cell.length_a   1.000
_cell.length_b   1.000
_cell.length_c   1.000
_cell.angle_alpha   90.00
_cell.angle_beta   90.00
_cell.angle_gamma   90.00
#
_symmetry.space_group_name_H-M   'P 1'
#
loop_
_entity.id
_entity.type
_entity.pdbx_description
1 polymer ?
#
loop_
_entity_poly.entity_id
_entity_poly.type
_entity_poly.pdbx_seq_one_letter_code
_entity_poly.pdbx_strand_id
1 'polypeptide(L)'
;MSEEKLELTFKDKWHAEKALKKAIVPPDGYMVINSDSSQIEARVLAWLAGQEDVVTQFAKGEDVYSIFASSVYGRNITKADPVERFVGKTCILGLGYGTGALKLQHTLATSQPVSVKLDIEECERIVGVYRDSNSSIIALWREADRMLDNMI
;
A
#
# COMPACT_ATOMS: atom_id res chain seq x y z
N MET A 1 0.55 -23.94 16.78
CA MET A 1 -0.13 -24.70 15.70
C MET A 1 0.77 -24.57 14.49
N SER A 2 1.16 -25.67 13.81
CA SER A 2 2.00 -25.59 12.63
C SER A 2 1.23 -25.02 11.44
N GLU A 3 1.92 -24.44 10.45
CA GLU A 3 1.35 -23.87 9.24
C GLU A 3 0.47 -24.90 8.50
N GLU A 4 0.94 -26.13 8.40
CA GLU A 4 0.24 -27.28 7.84
C GLU A 4 -1.09 -27.62 8.55
N LYS A 5 -1.14 -27.50 9.87
CA LYS A 5 -2.36 -27.72 10.66
C LYS A 5 -3.35 -26.57 10.54
N LEU A 6 -2.88 -25.37 10.26
CA LEU A 6 -3.71 -24.19 9.92
C LEU A 6 -4.39 -24.37 8.56
N GLU A 7 -3.67 -24.84 7.55
CA GLU A 7 -4.20 -25.08 6.21
C GLU A 7 -5.25 -26.20 6.19
N LEU A 8 -5.06 -27.26 6.99
CA LEU A 8 -6.05 -28.33 7.14
C LEU A 8 -7.35 -27.90 7.84
N THR A 9 -7.29 -26.88 8.67
CA THR A 9 -8.45 -26.39 9.44
C THR A 9 -9.19 -25.25 8.74
N PHE A 10 -8.46 -24.46 7.97
CA PHE A 10 -8.98 -23.29 7.26
C PHE A 10 -8.69 -23.43 5.77
N LYS A 11 -9.57 -22.86 4.96
CA LYS A 11 -9.50 -22.94 3.51
C LYS A 11 -8.18 -22.44 2.92
N ASP A 12 -7.55 -21.47 3.63
CA ASP A 12 -6.23 -20.92 3.33
C ASP A 12 -5.73 -20.06 4.51
N LYS A 13 -4.48 -19.60 4.44
CA LYS A 13 -3.83 -18.76 5.46
C LYS A 13 -4.62 -17.48 5.76
N TRP A 14 -5.20 -16.85 4.76
CA TRP A 14 -5.98 -15.62 4.92
C TRP A 14 -7.28 -15.84 5.73
N HIS A 15 -7.97 -16.97 5.53
CA HIS A 15 -9.13 -17.33 6.34
C HIS A 15 -8.74 -17.64 7.79
N ALA A 16 -7.57 -18.26 8.00
CA ALA A 16 -7.02 -18.51 9.33
C ALA A 16 -6.69 -17.20 10.07
N GLU A 17 -6.05 -16.25 9.42
CA GLU A 17 -5.75 -14.93 10.00
C GLU A 17 -7.01 -14.15 10.38
N LYS A 18 -8.06 -14.20 9.53
CA LYS A 18 -9.36 -13.61 9.85
C LYS A 18 -10.04 -14.28 11.04
N ALA A 19 -9.96 -15.60 11.14
CA ALA A 19 -10.53 -16.34 12.26
C ALA A 19 -9.84 -16.01 13.58
N LEU A 20 -8.51 -15.85 13.58
CA LEU A 20 -7.76 -15.42 14.76
C LEU A 20 -8.20 -14.06 15.29
N LYS A 21 -8.39 -13.08 14.40
CA LYS A 21 -8.93 -11.76 14.79
C LYS A 21 -10.32 -11.84 15.40
N LYS A 22 -11.18 -12.70 14.87
CA LYS A 22 -12.54 -12.93 15.40
C LYS A 22 -12.57 -13.72 16.69
N ALA A 23 -11.50 -14.44 17.04
CA ALA A 23 -11.38 -15.18 18.28
C ALA A 23 -11.05 -14.30 19.49
N ILE A 24 -10.72 -13.01 19.27
CA ILE A 24 -10.55 -12.04 20.34
C ILE A 24 -11.93 -11.64 20.85
N VAL A 25 -12.37 -12.27 21.94
CA VAL A 25 -13.67 -12.02 22.59
C VAL A 25 -13.43 -11.33 23.92
N PRO A 26 -14.06 -10.17 24.18
CA PRO A 26 -13.94 -9.50 25.47
C PRO A 26 -14.72 -10.30 26.53
N PRO A 27 -14.33 -10.19 27.83
CA PRO A 27 -15.13 -10.69 28.93
C PRO A 27 -16.50 -9.99 29.00
N ASP A 28 -17.43 -10.58 29.73
CA ASP A 28 -18.76 -9.99 29.94
C ASP A 28 -18.67 -8.58 30.54
N GLY A 29 -19.42 -7.65 29.97
CA GLY A 29 -19.42 -6.24 30.35
C GLY A 29 -18.29 -5.40 29.76
N TYR A 30 -17.42 -5.97 28.95
CA TYR A 30 -16.35 -5.26 28.24
C TYR A 30 -16.56 -5.27 26.73
N MET A 31 -15.93 -4.33 26.04
CA MET A 31 -15.86 -4.32 24.58
C MET A 31 -14.40 -4.14 24.11
N VAL A 32 -14.07 -4.73 22.97
CA VAL A 32 -12.79 -4.47 22.29
C VAL A 32 -12.98 -3.29 21.34
N ILE A 33 -12.22 -2.23 21.54
CA ILE A 33 -12.15 -1.08 20.64
C ILE A 33 -10.85 -1.21 19.85
N ASN A 34 -10.98 -1.35 18.52
CA ASN A 34 -9.84 -1.32 17.62
C ASN A 34 -9.92 -0.02 16.80
N SER A 35 -8.90 0.82 16.93
CA SER A 35 -8.77 2.07 16.17
C SER A 35 -7.46 2.03 15.38
N ASP A 36 -7.55 2.34 14.09
CA ASP A 36 -6.40 2.42 13.18
C ASP A 36 -6.36 3.80 12.52
N SER A 37 -5.16 4.38 12.44
CA SER A 37 -4.96 5.66 11.75
C SER A 37 -4.96 5.42 10.24
N SER A 38 -6.05 5.81 9.58
CA SER A 38 -6.24 5.60 8.16
C SER A 38 -5.09 6.17 7.33
N GLN A 39 -4.39 5.31 6.60
CA GLN A 39 -3.34 5.67 5.62
C GLN A 39 -2.19 6.48 6.24
N ILE A 40 -1.89 6.29 7.51
CA ILE A 40 -0.96 7.16 8.26
C ILE A 40 0.43 7.22 7.60
N GLU A 41 0.93 6.11 7.10
CA GLU A 41 2.24 6.03 6.46
C GLU A 41 2.34 6.94 5.23
N ALA A 42 1.36 6.86 4.32
CA ALA A 42 1.32 7.70 3.13
C ALA A 42 1.10 9.18 3.45
N ARG A 43 0.30 9.48 4.50
CA ARG A 43 0.07 10.86 4.97
C ARG A 43 1.33 11.48 5.54
N VAL A 44 2.02 10.77 6.41
CA VAL A 44 3.26 11.24 7.04
C VAL A 44 4.36 11.41 5.99
N LEU A 45 4.51 10.45 5.07
CA LEU A 45 5.49 10.56 4.00
C LEU A 45 5.24 11.78 3.11
N ALA A 46 4.01 11.99 2.65
CA ALA A 46 3.65 13.14 1.84
C ALA A 46 3.90 14.47 2.57
N TRP A 47 3.57 14.54 3.86
CA TRP A 47 3.81 15.71 4.69
C TRP A 47 5.30 15.98 4.90
N LEU A 48 6.10 14.98 5.26
CA LEU A 48 7.54 15.11 5.45
C LEU A 48 8.26 15.53 4.16
N ALA A 49 7.80 15.03 3.02
CA ALA A 49 8.38 15.36 1.72
C ALA A 49 7.91 16.72 1.17
N GLY A 50 6.90 17.36 1.75
CA GLY A 50 6.27 18.55 1.17
C GLY A 50 5.55 18.27 -0.14
N GLN A 51 4.98 17.06 -0.32
CA GLN A 51 4.19 16.68 -1.50
C GLN A 51 2.76 17.24 -1.36
N GLU A 52 2.61 18.54 -1.61
CA GLU A 52 1.43 19.34 -1.30
C GLU A 52 0.14 18.87 -1.99
N ASP A 53 0.22 18.34 -3.19
CA ASP A 53 -0.92 17.80 -3.92
C ASP A 53 -1.51 16.58 -3.21
N VAL A 54 -0.67 15.64 -2.77
CA VAL A 54 -1.07 14.44 -2.02
C VAL A 54 -1.60 14.82 -0.62
N VAL A 55 -0.94 15.77 0.06
CA VAL A 55 -1.42 16.31 1.35
C VAL A 55 -2.81 16.91 1.19
N THR A 56 -3.02 17.69 0.14
CA THR A 56 -4.31 18.31 -0.17
C THR A 56 -5.39 17.27 -0.47
N GLN A 57 -5.08 16.22 -1.24
CA GLN A 57 -6.00 15.12 -1.51
C GLN A 57 -6.45 14.43 -0.22
N PHE A 58 -5.52 14.17 0.69
CA PHE A 58 -5.84 13.61 2.00
C PHE A 58 -6.70 14.55 2.86
N ALA A 59 -6.43 15.85 2.84
CA ALA A 59 -7.20 16.85 3.58
C ALA A 59 -8.65 16.94 3.07
N LYS A 60 -8.86 16.77 1.77
CA LYS A 60 -10.18 16.73 1.15
C LYS A 60 -10.91 15.40 1.32
N GLY A 61 -10.26 14.39 1.89
CA GLY A 61 -10.83 13.04 2.04
C GLY A 61 -10.94 12.27 0.72
N GLU A 62 -10.14 12.64 -0.28
CA GLU A 62 -10.12 11.98 -1.58
C GLU A 62 -9.49 10.58 -1.48
N ASP A 63 -9.87 9.70 -2.40
CA ASP A 63 -9.30 8.35 -2.48
C ASP A 63 -7.99 8.36 -3.29
N VAL A 64 -6.89 8.68 -2.62
CA VAL A 64 -5.55 8.78 -3.21
C VAL A 64 -5.15 7.51 -3.97
N TYR A 65 -5.63 6.35 -3.55
CA TYR A 65 -5.37 5.09 -4.23
C TYR A 65 -6.04 5.03 -5.60
N SER A 66 -7.30 5.44 -5.69
CA SER A 66 -8.03 5.52 -6.96
C SER A 66 -7.47 6.61 -7.86
N ILE A 67 -7.05 7.75 -7.30
CA ILE A 67 -6.43 8.84 -8.06
C ILE A 67 -5.14 8.36 -8.70
N PHE A 68 -4.25 7.73 -7.94
CA PHE A 68 -3.02 7.18 -8.49
C PHE A 68 -3.28 6.08 -9.53
N ALA A 69 -4.21 5.15 -9.24
CA ALA A 69 -4.61 4.14 -10.21
C ALA A 69 -5.13 4.76 -11.51
N SER A 70 -5.89 5.86 -11.43
CA SER A 70 -6.37 6.59 -12.62
C SER A 70 -5.22 7.11 -13.47
N SER A 71 -4.14 7.60 -12.86
CA SER A 71 -2.93 8.02 -13.58
C SER A 71 -2.20 6.85 -14.25
N VAL A 72 -2.18 5.68 -13.60
CA VAL A 72 -1.56 4.46 -14.14
C VAL A 72 -2.34 3.93 -15.37
N TYR A 73 -3.66 3.85 -15.24
CA TYR A 73 -4.53 3.23 -16.26
C TYR A 73 -5.08 4.21 -17.30
N GLY A 74 -4.82 5.51 -17.18
CA GLY A 74 -5.29 6.55 -18.11
C GLY A 74 -6.82 6.69 -18.18
N ARG A 75 -7.55 6.21 -17.17
CA ARG A 75 -9.00 6.30 -17.05
C ARG A 75 -9.42 6.59 -15.61
N ASN A 76 -10.62 7.08 -15.42
CA ASN A 76 -11.13 7.29 -14.07
C ASN A 76 -11.35 5.96 -13.34
N ILE A 77 -10.60 5.74 -12.25
CA ILE A 77 -10.71 4.59 -11.35
C ILE A 77 -11.40 5.04 -10.07
N THR A 78 -12.33 4.22 -9.62
CA THR A 78 -13.15 4.49 -8.42
C THR A 78 -13.16 3.26 -7.50
N LYS A 79 -13.92 3.32 -6.41
CA LYS A 79 -14.15 2.16 -5.53
C LYS A 79 -14.92 1.03 -6.22
N ALA A 80 -15.53 1.27 -7.37
CA ALA A 80 -16.19 0.25 -8.20
C ALA A 80 -15.19 -0.58 -9.03
N ASP A 81 -13.92 -0.14 -9.10
CA ASP A 81 -12.82 -0.82 -9.81
C ASP A 81 -11.83 -1.44 -8.79
N PRO A 82 -12.21 -2.52 -8.08
CA PRO A 82 -11.45 -2.98 -6.90
C PRO A 82 -10.05 -3.51 -7.24
N VAL A 83 -9.85 -4.05 -8.44
CA VAL A 83 -8.56 -4.61 -8.88
C VAL A 83 -7.55 -3.49 -9.17
N GLU A 84 -7.93 -2.52 -9.98
CA GLU A 84 -7.08 -1.37 -10.33
C GLU A 84 -6.82 -0.50 -9.10
N ARG A 85 -7.83 -0.29 -8.27
CA ARG A 85 -7.67 0.41 -7.00
C ARG A 85 -6.73 -0.33 -6.05
N PHE A 86 -6.74 -1.66 -6.04
CA PHE A 86 -5.79 -2.47 -5.28
C PHE A 86 -4.35 -2.28 -5.78
N VAL A 87 -4.13 -2.22 -7.10
CA VAL A 87 -2.82 -1.86 -7.67
C VAL A 87 -2.40 -0.47 -7.18
N GLY A 88 -3.28 0.52 -7.27
CA GLY A 88 -3.01 1.88 -6.78
C GLY A 88 -2.63 1.91 -5.30
N LYS A 89 -3.35 1.16 -4.45
CA LYS A 89 -3.04 1.02 -3.02
C LYS A 89 -1.65 0.42 -2.80
N THR A 90 -1.34 -0.68 -3.49
CA THR A 90 -0.06 -1.37 -3.37
C THR A 90 1.10 -0.47 -3.81
N CYS A 91 0.89 0.32 -4.86
CA CYS A 91 1.87 1.29 -5.33
C CYS A 91 2.10 2.42 -4.32
N ILE A 92 1.05 3.10 -3.86
CA ILE A 92 1.20 4.21 -2.89
C ILE A 92 1.91 3.75 -1.62
N LEU A 93 1.57 2.58 -1.09
CA LEU A 93 2.20 2.06 0.12
C LEU A 93 3.60 1.50 -0.16
N GLY A 94 3.79 0.68 -1.20
CA GLY A 94 5.06 0.03 -1.48
C GLY A 94 6.11 0.99 -2.07
N LEU A 95 5.74 1.76 -3.07
CA LEU A 95 6.66 2.69 -3.74
C LEU A 95 7.04 3.87 -2.84
N GLY A 96 6.18 4.22 -1.86
CA GLY A 96 6.50 5.17 -0.80
C GLY A 96 7.73 4.78 0.02
N TYR A 97 8.04 3.51 0.10
CA TYR A 97 9.25 2.96 0.74
C TYR A 97 10.40 2.66 -0.24
N GLY A 98 10.40 3.24 -1.44
CA GLY A 98 11.46 3.04 -2.42
C GLY A 98 11.47 1.67 -3.10
N THR A 99 10.36 0.93 -3.05
CA THR A 99 10.23 -0.38 -3.70
C THR A 99 10.49 -0.26 -5.21
N GLY A 100 11.26 -1.21 -5.77
CA GLY A 100 11.50 -1.32 -7.21
C GLY A 100 10.48 -2.23 -7.92
N ALA A 101 10.57 -2.28 -9.26
CA ALA A 101 9.62 -2.99 -10.12
C ALA A 101 9.52 -4.50 -9.82
N LEU A 102 10.64 -5.18 -9.58
CA LEU A 102 10.65 -6.62 -9.24
C LEU A 102 9.87 -6.92 -7.95
N LYS A 103 10.06 -6.12 -6.91
CA LYS A 103 9.35 -6.30 -5.65
C LYS A 103 7.87 -5.93 -5.78
N LEU A 104 7.55 -4.91 -6.58
CA LEU A 104 6.17 -4.55 -6.90
C LEU A 104 5.46 -5.71 -7.61
N GLN A 105 6.08 -6.28 -8.66
CA GLN A 105 5.57 -7.44 -9.39
C GLN A 105 5.27 -8.62 -8.46
N HIS A 106 6.25 -8.99 -7.63
CA HIS A 106 6.09 -10.07 -6.67
C HIS A 106 4.95 -9.80 -5.67
N THR A 107 4.89 -8.58 -5.12
CA THR A 107 3.85 -8.21 -4.16
C THR A 107 2.46 -8.29 -4.77
N LEU A 108 2.27 -7.76 -5.98
CA LEU A 108 0.99 -7.82 -6.69
C LEU A 108 0.57 -9.27 -7.01
N ALA A 109 1.54 -10.12 -7.41
CA ALA A 109 1.28 -11.51 -7.76
C ALA A 109 0.97 -12.41 -6.55
N THR A 110 1.49 -12.09 -5.37
CA THR A 110 1.36 -12.93 -4.16
C THR A 110 0.35 -12.40 -3.15
N SER A 111 -0.21 -11.23 -3.37
CA SER A 111 -1.19 -10.63 -2.45
C SER A 111 -2.52 -11.39 -2.40
N GLN A 112 -3.16 -11.34 -1.24
CA GLN A 112 -4.48 -11.93 -0.98
C GLN A 112 -5.41 -10.83 -0.44
N PRO A 113 -6.70 -10.85 -0.75
CA PRO A 113 -7.45 -11.81 -1.60
C PRO A 113 -7.37 -11.48 -3.10
N VAL A 114 -6.73 -10.38 -3.49
CA VAL A 114 -6.58 -9.96 -4.89
C VAL A 114 -5.14 -10.20 -5.32
N SER A 115 -4.94 -10.98 -6.37
CA SER A 115 -3.65 -11.22 -7.01
C SER A 115 -3.69 -10.66 -8.42
N VAL A 116 -2.66 -9.86 -8.78
CA VAL A 116 -2.55 -9.24 -10.10
C VAL A 116 -1.20 -9.60 -10.69
N LYS A 117 -1.20 -10.23 -11.87
CA LYS A 117 0.01 -10.59 -12.59
C LYS A 117 0.27 -9.54 -13.66
N LEU A 118 1.36 -8.81 -13.51
CA LEU A 118 1.88 -7.85 -14.48
C LEU A 118 3.26 -8.33 -14.96
N ASP A 119 3.63 -7.99 -16.18
CA ASP A 119 5.00 -8.16 -16.64
C ASP A 119 5.94 -7.12 -16.02
N ILE A 120 7.24 -7.29 -16.21
CA ILE A 120 8.23 -6.43 -15.57
C ILE A 120 8.21 -5.03 -16.19
N GLU A 121 8.02 -4.95 -17.50
CA GLU A 121 7.97 -3.69 -18.26
C GLU A 121 6.82 -2.81 -17.75
N GLU A 122 5.65 -3.41 -17.51
CA GLU A 122 4.51 -2.68 -16.95
C GLU A 122 4.77 -2.25 -15.50
N CYS A 123 5.42 -3.07 -14.69
CA CYS A 123 5.82 -2.68 -13.35
C CYS A 123 6.84 -1.52 -13.36
N GLU A 124 7.80 -1.53 -14.30
CA GLU A 124 8.76 -0.43 -14.48
C GLU A 124 8.05 0.86 -14.90
N ARG A 125 7.09 0.78 -15.82
CA ARG A 125 6.25 1.92 -16.23
C ARG A 125 5.50 2.50 -15.02
N ILE A 126 4.86 1.65 -14.21
CA ILE A 126 4.11 2.07 -13.02
C ILE A 126 5.04 2.77 -12.01
N VAL A 127 6.23 2.22 -11.78
CA VAL A 127 7.24 2.83 -10.91
C VAL A 127 7.66 4.20 -11.45
N GLY A 128 7.81 4.33 -12.77
CA GLY A 128 8.07 5.62 -13.44
C GLY A 128 6.97 6.63 -13.16
N VAL A 129 5.71 6.27 -13.44
CA VAL A 129 4.53 7.11 -13.16
C VAL A 129 4.50 7.58 -11.71
N TYR A 130 4.78 6.68 -10.75
CA TYR A 130 4.84 7.06 -9.34
C TYR A 130 5.93 8.10 -9.06
N ARG A 131 7.14 7.87 -9.56
CA ARG A 131 8.28 8.76 -9.31
C ARG A 131 8.08 10.13 -9.93
N ASP A 132 7.50 10.19 -11.12
CA ASP A 132 7.20 11.45 -11.81
C ASP A 132 6.10 12.24 -11.08
N SER A 133 5.07 11.55 -10.60
CA SER A 133 3.96 12.16 -9.87
C SER A 133 4.33 12.59 -8.45
N ASN A 134 5.36 11.99 -7.85
CA ASN A 134 5.74 12.21 -6.44
C ASN A 134 7.19 12.71 -6.32
N SER A 135 7.53 13.72 -7.10
CA SER A 135 8.91 14.25 -7.20
C SER A 135 9.49 14.74 -5.87
N SER A 136 8.65 15.31 -4.99
CA SER A 136 9.07 15.75 -3.64
C SER A 136 9.46 14.57 -2.75
N ILE A 137 8.74 13.46 -2.84
CA ILE A 137 9.09 12.22 -2.12
C ILE A 137 10.43 11.68 -2.61
N ILE A 138 10.67 11.69 -3.92
CA ILE A 138 11.94 11.25 -4.51
C ILE A 138 13.09 12.17 -4.08
N ALA A 139 12.84 13.47 -3.98
CA ALA A 139 13.82 14.43 -3.49
C ALA A 139 14.18 14.18 -2.02
N LEU A 140 13.17 13.87 -1.17
CA LEU A 140 13.38 13.51 0.23
C LEU A 140 14.28 12.28 0.38
N TRP A 141 14.06 11.21 -0.43
CA TRP A 141 14.92 10.03 -0.37
C TRP A 141 16.36 10.32 -0.74
N ARG A 142 16.56 11.07 -1.85
CA ARG A 142 17.91 11.46 -2.29
C ARG A 142 18.63 12.30 -1.23
N GLU A 143 17.91 13.16 -0.53
CA GLU A 143 18.46 13.97 0.56
C GLU A 143 18.85 13.07 1.75
N ALA A 144 18.00 12.11 2.12
CA ALA A 144 18.30 11.16 3.20
C ALA A 144 19.52 10.30 2.87
N ASP A 145 19.60 9.75 1.66
CA ASP A 145 20.77 8.98 1.19
C ASP A 145 22.05 9.82 1.27
N ARG A 146 22.01 11.06 0.77
CA ARG A 146 23.16 11.97 0.83
C ARG A 146 23.59 12.29 2.27
N MET A 147 22.64 12.44 3.19
CA MET A 147 22.95 12.67 4.60
C MET A 147 23.63 11.46 5.22
N LEU A 148 23.15 10.24 4.91
CA LEU A 148 23.75 9.00 5.39
C LEU A 148 25.18 8.82 4.86
N ASP A 149 25.42 9.07 3.56
CA ASP A 149 26.73 8.98 2.94
C ASP A 149 27.76 9.95 3.57
N ASN A 150 27.29 11.11 4.05
CA ASN A 150 28.15 12.10 4.71
C ASN A 150 28.42 11.79 6.20
N MET A 151 27.78 10.76 6.77
CA MET A 151 27.98 10.36 8.17
C MET A 151 29.04 9.27 8.34
N ILE A 152 29.52 8.70 7.23
CA ILE A 152 30.58 7.67 7.18
C ILE A 152 31.90 8.33 6.80
#